data_30cd5f59bd5b889472a18a1466bcc30b
#
_entry.id   30cd5f59bd5b889472a18a1466bcc30b
#
_cell.length_a   1.000
_cell.length_b   1.000
_cell.length_c   1.000
_cell.angle_alpha   90.00
_cell.angle_beta   90.00
_cell.angle_gamma   90.00
#
_symmetry.space_group_name_H-M   'P 1'
#
loop_
_entity.id
_entity.type
_entity.pdbx_description
1 polymer ?
#
loop_
_entity_poly.entity_id
_entity_poly.type
_entity_poly.pdbx_seq_one_letter_code
_entity_poly.pdbx_strand_id
1 'polypeptide(L)'
;ALRTFAASAGFGVTAIVPVSALKGWNVVDFGHEHAGWCGYSGPTLLQILETLPGTPSESAAPLAFPVQWVEKFSGSADTSKGRRVFWGRVAAGRVSVGDAVQIFPSGQLATVAEVLDHARRPKGIPAGHSAGVILDREVDVSRGDWVLEAPTANAASGAADDDFDTPAPVSPYPGQRELAATIAWMDDEPLVAGRVYWALHGHRWVKAKVRR
;
A
#
# COMPACT_ATOMS: atom_id res chain seq x y z
N ALA A 1 -9.79 -7.01 33.10
CA ALA A 1 -10.02 -8.05 32.08
C ALA A 1 -9.47 -7.63 30.71
N LEU A 2 -9.98 -6.53 30.08
CA LEU A 2 -9.61 -6.13 28.71
C LEU A 2 -8.13 -5.74 28.56
N ARG A 3 -7.59 -4.93 29.50
CA ARG A 3 -6.16 -4.56 29.50
C ARG A 3 -5.24 -5.78 29.75
N THR A 4 -5.66 -6.70 30.60
CA THR A 4 -4.91 -7.94 30.87
C THR A 4 -4.87 -8.82 29.62
N PHE A 5 -6.02 -8.96 28.93
CA PHE A 5 -6.09 -9.70 27.66
C PHE A 5 -5.21 -9.04 26.60
N ALA A 6 -5.30 -7.74 26.40
CA ALA A 6 -4.48 -7.02 25.42
C ALA A 6 -2.98 -7.17 25.69
N ALA A 7 -2.57 -7.08 26.95
CA ALA A 7 -1.18 -7.30 27.36
C ALA A 7 -0.71 -8.74 27.07
N SER A 8 -1.55 -9.74 27.34
CA SER A 8 -1.22 -11.14 27.04
C SER A 8 -1.14 -11.42 25.53
N ALA A 9 -1.87 -10.65 24.72
CA ALA A 9 -1.85 -10.73 23.27
C ALA A 9 -0.79 -9.82 22.60
N GLY A 10 -0.01 -9.08 23.41
CA GLY A 10 1.04 -8.20 22.89
C GLY A 10 0.54 -6.89 22.26
N PHE A 11 -0.70 -6.47 22.55
CA PHE A 11 -1.27 -5.22 22.04
C PHE A 11 -1.14 -4.07 23.03
N GLY A 12 -0.70 -2.91 22.54
CA GLY A 12 -0.79 -1.65 23.26
C GLY A 12 -2.22 -1.10 23.24
N VAL A 13 -2.81 -0.86 24.42
CA VAL A 13 -4.13 -0.21 24.54
C VAL A 13 -3.91 1.30 24.69
N THR A 14 -4.24 2.07 23.67
CA THR A 14 -4.12 3.53 23.69
C THR A 14 -5.19 4.15 24.61
N ALA A 15 -6.45 3.73 24.47
CA ALA A 15 -7.55 4.23 25.27
C ALA A 15 -8.68 3.19 25.39
N ILE A 16 -9.47 3.31 26.44
CA ILE A 16 -10.73 2.58 26.61
C ILE A 16 -11.80 3.63 26.84
N VAL A 17 -12.75 3.72 25.92
CA VAL A 17 -13.79 4.74 25.92
C VAL A 17 -15.15 4.07 26.01
N PRO A 18 -15.94 4.32 27.05
CA PRO A 18 -17.34 3.87 27.08
C PRO A 18 -18.16 4.73 26.13
N VAL A 19 -18.94 4.10 25.30
CA VAL A 19 -19.84 4.77 24.35
C VAL A 19 -21.23 4.16 24.41
N SER A 20 -22.26 4.94 24.11
CA SER A 20 -23.60 4.44 23.84
C SER A 20 -23.89 4.61 22.35
N ALA A 21 -23.76 3.53 21.58
CA ALA A 21 -24.01 3.57 20.15
C ALA A 21 -25.45 3.96 19.80
N LEU A 22 -26.42 3.50 20.63
CA LEU A 22 -27.84 3.82 20.43
C LEU A 22 -28.17 5.29 20.64
N LYS A 23 -27.53 5.91 21.66
CA LYS A 23 -27.82 7.30 22.07
C LYS A 23 -26.78 8.31 21.55
N GLY A 24 -25.71 7.83 20.91
CA GLY A 24 -24.58 8.65 20.44
C GLY A 24 -23.71 9.21 21.57
N TRP A 25 -23.96 8.84 22.83
CA TRP A 25 -23.21 9.38 23.95
C TRP A 25 -21.73 9.01 23.89
N ASN A 26 -20.90 9.99 24.12
CA ASN A 26 -19.43 9.89 24.14
C ASN A 26 -18.81 9.41 22.81
N VAL A 27 -19.56 9.51 21.72
CA VAL A 27 -19.03 9.31 20.36
C VAL A 27 -18.45 10.64 19.86
N VAL A 28 -19.26 11.66 19.74
CA VAL A 28 -18.89 13.04 19.36
C VAL A 28 -19.02 13.95 20.58
N ASP A 29 -20.20 13.94 21.19
CA ASP A 29 -20.51 14.74 22.37
C ASP A 29 -20.25 13.97 23.66
N PHE A 30 -19.97 14.72 24.72
CA PHE A 30 -19.67 14.11 26.02
C PHE A 30 -20.90 13.42 26.62
N GLY A 31 -20.69 12.21 27.12
CA GLY A 31 -21.74 11.43 27.79
C GLY A 31 -22.04 11.90 29.22
N HIS A 32 -21.13 12.64 29.87
CA HIS A 32 -21.24 13.01 31.30
C HIS A 32 -22.38 13.99 31.61
N GLU A 33 -22.94 14.65 30.60
CA GLU A 33 -24.11 15.54 30.74
C GLU A 33 -25.44 14.78 30.86
N HIS A 34 -25.41 13.47 30.65
CA HIS A 34 -26.63 12.66 30.60
C HIS A 34 -26.83 11.87 31.89
N ALA A 35 -28.07 11.86 32.39
CA ALA A 35 -28.45 11.05 33.52
C ALA A 35 -28.24 9.56 33.24
N GLY A 36 -27.57 8.87 34.15
CA GLY A 36 -27.22 7.44 33.99
C GLY A 36 -25.90 7.18 33.26
N TRP A 37 -25.12 8.21 33.02
CA TRP A 37 -23.73 8.04 32.52
C TRP A 37 -22.85 7.29 33.54
N CYS A 38 -21.88 6.54 33.05
CA CYS A 38 -21.03 5.65 33.85
C CYS A 38 -19.91 6.38 34.66
N GLY A 39 -19.93 7.72 34.71
CA GLY A 39 -18.92 8.52 35.44
C GLY A 39 -17.59 8.71 34.68
N TYR A 40 -17.49 8.29 33.44
CA TYR A 40 -16.31 8.56 32.61
C TYR A 40 -16.26 10.05 32.22
N SER A 41 -15.12 10.69 32.47
CA SER A 41 -14.87 12.12 32.19
C SER A 41 -13.70 12.34 31.22
N GLY A 42 -13.21 11.29 30.58
CA GLY A 42 -12.13 11.38 29.60
C GLY A 42 -12.63 11.85 28.22
N PRO A 43 -11.74 11.89 27.22
CA PRO A 43 -12.08 12.36 25.87
C PRO A 43 -13.12 11.48 25.18
N THR A 44 -13.86 12.06 24.24
CA THR A 44 -14.80 11.32 23.39
C THR A 44 -14.06 10.41 22.40
N LEU A 45 -14.77 9.48 21.78
CA LEU A 45 -14.19 8.61 20.76
C LEU A 45 -13.61 9.42 19.59
N LEU A 46 -14.34 10.47 19.13
CA LEU A 46 -13.86 11.33 18.04
C LEU A 46 -12.55 12.05 18.43
N GLN A 47 -12.49 12.64 19.61
CA GLN A 47 -11.27 13.33 20.06
C GLN A 47 -10.05 12.40 20.14
N ILE A 48 -10.25 11.15 20.55
CA ILE A 48 -9.17 10.15 20.53
C ILE A 48 -8.74 9.84 19.10
N LEU A 49 -9.70 9.58 18.20
CA LEU A 49 -9.39 9.27 16.81
C LEU A 49 -8.63 10.41 16.11
N GLU A 50 -8.99 11.67 16.41
CA GLU A 50 -8.31 12.86 15.87
C GLU A 50 -6.88 13.03 16.39
N THR A 51 -6.60 12.53 17.61
CA THR A 51 -5.27 12.62 18.22
C THR A 51 -4.38 11.42 17.96
N LEU A 52 -4.92 10.33 17.44
CA LEU A 52 -4.10 9.18 17.09
C LEU A 52 -3.08 9.56 16.01
N PRO A 53 -1.81 9.16 16.18
CA PRO A 53 -0.84 9.34 15.13
C PRO A 53 -1.32 8.59 13.89
N GLY A 54 -1.40 9.28 12.75
CA GLY A 54 -1.65 8.62 11.46
C GLY A 54 -0.56 7.59 11.18
N THR A 55 -0.89 6.55 10.41
CA THR A 55 0.13 5.62 9.91
C THR A 55 1.24 6.45 9.23
N PRO A 56 2.52 6.24 9.56
CA PRO A 56 3.61 6.93 8.89
C PRO A 56 3.42 6.81 7.39
N SER A 57 3.43 7.95 6.71
CA SER A 57 3.36 7.96 5.25
C SER A 57 4.62 7.26 4.72
N GLU A 58 4.46 6.18 3.98
CA GLU A 58 5.57 5.54 3.26
C GLU A 58 6.04 6.39 2.07
N SER A 59 5.82 7.70 2.12
CA SER A 59 6.15 8.66 1.07
C SER A 59 7.64 8.79 0.79
N ALA A 60 8.49 8.45 1.77
CA ALA A 60 9.95 8.44 1.60
C ALA A 60 10.49 7.12 1.03
N ALA A 61 9.66 6.08 0.92
CA ALA A 61 10.03 4.82 0.31
C ALA A 61 10.04 4.94 -1.23
N PRO A 62 10.71 4.05 -1.95
CA PRO A 62 10.59 3.94 -3.41
C PRO A 62 9.15 3.74 -3.86
N LEU A 63 8.83 4.12 -5.11
CA LEU A 63 7.49 3.94 -5.65
C LEU A 63 7.05 2.48 -5.65
N ALA A 64 5.88 2.22 -5.06
CA ALA A 64 5.15 0.96 -5.20
C ALA A 64 3.67 1.24 -5.47
N PHE A 65 3.20 0.78 -6.62
CA PHE A 65 1.84 1.03 -7.09
C PHE A 65 1.19 -0.28 -7.58
N PRO A 66 0.33 -0.92 -6.76
CA PRO A 66 -0.43 -2.11 -7.16
C PRO A 66 -1.57 -1.74 -8.10
N VAL A 67 -1.64 -2.40 -9.24
CA VAL A 67 -2.69 -2.19 -10.24
C VAL A 67 -3.97 -2.87 -9.78
N GLN A 68 -5.02 -2.07 -9.56
CA GLN A 68 -6.35 -2.54 -9.13
C GLN A 68 -7.29 -2.75 -10.30
N TRP A 69 -7.19 -1.87 -11.29
CA TRP A 69 -8.06 -1.85 -12.46
C TRP A 69 -7.30 -1.37 -13.69
N VAL A 70 -7.62 -1.94 -14.84
CA VAL A 70 -7.08 -1.54 -16.14
C VAL A 70 -8.22 -1.03 -17.00
N GLU A 71 -8.18 0.25 -17.34
CA GLU A 71 -9.14 0.89 -18.23
C GLU A 71 -8.56 1.02 -19.63
N LYS A 72 -9.33 0.66 -20.64
CA LYS A 72 -8.96 0.88 -22.04
C LYS A 72 -9.51 2.22 -22.50
N PHE A 73 -8.65 3.08 -22.99
CA PHE A 73 -9.08 4.30 -23.66
C PHE A 73 -9.70 3.95 -25.04
N SER A 74 -11.01 3.95 -25.13
CA SER A 74 -11.73 3.78 -26.38
C SER A 74 -11.94 5.14 -27.03
N GLY A 75 -10.98 5.71 -27.71
CA GLY A 75 -11.22 6.97 -28.45
C GLY A 75 -10.01 7.83 -28.78
N SER A 76 -8.82 7.49 -28.34
CA SER A 76 -7.61 8.22 -28.73
C SER A 76 -7.00 7.58 -29.99
N ALA A 77 -6.88 8.38 -31.06
CA ALA A 77 -6.09 8.02 -32.23
C ALA A 77 -4.58 8.11 -31.99
N ASP A 78 -4.17 8.66 -30.85
CA ASP A 78 -2.77 8.80 -30.45
C ASP A 78 -2.27 7.53 -29.77
N THR A 79 -1.57 6.70 -30.55
CA THR A 79 -0.97 5.46 -30.10
C THR A 79 0.37 5.64 -29.36
N SER A 80 0.90 6.88 -29.31
CA SER A 80 2.21 7.18 -28.71
C SER A 80 2.17 7.19 -27.18
N LYS A 81 0.98 7.33 -26.60
CA LYS A 81 0.76 7.42 -25.15
C LYS A 81 -0.05 6.25 -24.64
N GLY A 82 0.40 5.02 -24.76
CA GLY A 82 -0.27 3.83 -24.25
C GLY A 82 -1.81 3.97 -24.13
N ARG A 83 -2.57 3.09 -24.75
CA ARG A 83 -4.05 3.15 -24.79
C ARG A 83 -4.74 2.75 -23.49
N ARG A 84 -3.99 2.52 -22.41
CA ARG A 84 -4.51 1.99 -21.13
C ARG A 84 -4.17 2.90 -19.97
N VAL A 85 -5.14 3.04 -19.07
CA VAL A 85 -4.95 3.66 -17.77
C VAL A 85 -4.91 2.58 -16.70
N PHE A 86 -3.88 2.59 -15.90
CA PHE A 86 -3.71 1.69 -14.77
C PHE A 86 -4.14 2.41 -13.50
N TRP A 87 -5.26 1.98 -12.92
CA TRP A 87 -5.81 2.56 -11.71
C TRP A 87 -5.39 1.78 -10.48
N GLY A 88 -5.04 2.50 -9.41
CA GLY A 88 -4.65 1.92 -8.14
C GLY A 88 -4.50 2.97 -7.05
N ARG A 89 -4.09 2.52 -5.87
CA ARG A 89 -3.68 3.40 -4.77
C ARG A 89 -2.16 3.33 -4.66
N VAL A 90 -1.49 4.45 -4.61
CA VAL A 90 -0.04 4.52 -4.37
C VAL A 90 0.23 3.93 -2.99
N ALA A 91 0.87 2.76 -2.93
CA ALA A 91 1.14 2.05 -1.69
C ALA A 91 2.34 2.66 -0.95
N ALA A 92 3.39 3.04 -1.69
CA ALA A 92 4.59 3.66 -1.15
C ALA A 92 5.17 4.67 -2.14
N GLY A 93 5.94 5.60 -1.64
CA GLY A 93 6.61 6.62 -2.42
C GLY A 93 5.65 7.63 -3.05
N ARG A 94 5.92 7.97 -4.27
CA ARG A 94 5.15 8.92 -5.09
C ARG A 94 5.23 8.48 -6.55
N VAL A 95 4.13 8.58 -7.28
CA VAL A 95 4.15 8.45 -8.73
C VAL A 95 4.13 9.83 -9.38
N SER A 96 5.05 10.11 -10.30
CA SER A 96 5.16 11.39 -11.00
C SER A 96 5.36 11.19 -12.50
N VAL A 97 4.93 12.17 -13.27
CA VAL A 97 5.21 12.20 -14.72
C VAL A 97 6.71 12.23 -14.95
N GLY A 98 7.21 11.35 -15.82
CA GLY A 98 8.63 11.18 -16.13
C GLY A 98 9.34 10.13 -15.29
N ASP A 99 8.70 9.55 -14.29
CA ASP A 99 9.30 8.49 -13.48
C ASP A 99 9.59 7.25 -14.34
N ALA A 100 10.81 6.74 -14.24
CA ALA A 100 11.17 5.44 -14.79
C ALA A 100 10.61 4.33 -13.87
N VAL A 101 9.88 3.39 -14.45
CA VAL A 101 9.20 2.34 -13.71
C VAL A 101 9.47 0.95 -14.28
N GLN A 102 9.38 -0.04 -13.43
CA GLN A 102 9.44 -1.45 -13.79
C GLN A 102 8.13 -2.15 -13.44
N ILE A 103 7.63 -2.93 -14.36
CA ILE A 103 6.43 -3.74 -14.16
C ILE A 103 6.81 -5.08 -13.54
N PHE A 104 6.23 -5.40 -12.41
CA PHE A 104 6.38 -6.72 -11.79
C PHE A 104 5.09 -7.53 -11.99
N PRO A 105 5.17 -8.81 -12.40
CA PRO A 105 6.36 -9.65 -12.48
C PRO A 105 7.10 -9.66 -13.83
N SER A 106 6.60 -8.96 -14.87
CA SER A 106 7.16 -9.07 -16.23
C SER A 106 8.59 -8.54 -16.38
N GLY A 107 9.00 -7.61 -15.50
CA GLY A 107 10.31 -6.96 -15.58
C GLY A 107 10.42 -5.87 -16.66
N GLN A 108 9.35 -5.61 -17.41
CA GLN A 108 9.34 -4.60 -18.47
C GLN A 108 9.55 -3.20 -17.89
N LEU A 109 10.35 -2.40 -18.57
CA LEU A 109 10.62 -1.01 -18.21
C LEU A 109 9.73 -0.07 -19.05
N ALA A 110 9.26 0.98 -18.41
CA ALA A 110 8.48 2.04 -19.05
C ALA A 110 8.70 3.37 -18.31
N THR A 111 8.15 4.45 -18.87
CA THR A 111 8.14 5.77 -18.24
C THR A 111 6.69 6.20 -17.99
N VAL A 112 6.44 6.87 -16.88
CA VAL A 112 5.13 7.44 -16.59
C VAL A 112 4.89 8.65 -17.50
N ALA A 113 3.97 8.51 -18.45
CA ALA A 113 3.63 9.58 -19.40
C ALA A 113 2.62 10.57 -18.79
N GLU A 114 1.61 10.09 -18.09
CA GLU A 114 0.61 10.92 -17.43
C GLU A 114 0.18 10.31 -16.10
N VAL A 115 -0.20 11.18 -15.17
CA VAL A 115 -0.82 10.81 -13.88
C VAL A 115 -2.20 11.47 -13.82
N LEU A 116 -3.20 10.68 -13.43
CA LEU A 116 -4.60 11.11 -13.33
C LEU A 116 -5.07 11.03 -11.88
N ASP A 117 -5.76 12.06 -11.44
CA ASP A 117 -6.51 12.08 -10.19
C ASP A 117 -7.96 12.45 -10.52
N HIS A 118 -8.84 11.47 -10.59
CA HIS A 118 -10.25 11.60 -10.94
C HIS A 118 -10.46 12.51 -12.19
N ALA A 119 -10.62 13.81 -11.99
CA ALA A 119 -10.84 14.78 -13.06
C ALA A 119 -9.62 15.65 -13.38
N ARG A 120 -8.49 15.46 -12.69
CA ARG A 120 -7.30 16.30 -12.80
C ARG A 120 -6.13 15.51 -13.38
N ARG A 121 -5.14 16.24 -13.89
CA ARG A 121 -3.85 15.70 -14.38
C ARG A 121 -2.71 16.30 -13.55
N PRO A 122 -2.52 15.87 -12.30
CA PRO A 122 -1.43 16.37 -11.47
C PRO A 122 -0.08 15.89 -12.00
N LYS A 123 0.99 16.60 -11.66
CA LYS A 123 2.36 16.19 -11.99
C LYS A 123 2.78 14.94 -11.22
N GLY A 124 2.15 14.66 -10.09
CA GLY A 124 2.43 13.48 -9.28
C GLY A 124 1.48 13.34 -8.10
N ILE A 125 1.35 12.10 -7.61
CA ILE A 125 0.46 11.69 -6.52
C ILE A 125 1.26 10.94 -5.46
N PRO A 126 1.18 11.33 -4.17
CA PRO A 126 1.92 10.67 -3.09
C PRO A 126 1.24 9.38 -2.61
N ALA A 127 1.97 8.61 -1.81
CA ALA A 127 1.47 7.43 -1.11
C ALA A 127 0.15 7.71 -0.36
N GLY A 128 -0.72 6.72 -0.34
CA GLY A 128 -2.02 6.80 0.32
C GLY A 128 -3.17 7.33 -0.54
N HIS A 129 -2.90 7.88 -1.72
CA HIS A 129 -3.90 8.42 -2.63
C HIS A 129 -4.13 7.51 -3.83
N SER A 130 -5.34 7.57 -4.40
CA SER A 130 -5.66 6.86 -5.64
C SER A 130 -5.11 7.63 -6.83
N ALA A 131 -4.61 6.89 -7.82
CA ALA A 131 -4.03 7.43 -9.04
C ALA A 131 -4.42 6.59 -10.26
N GLY A 132 -4.53 7.23 -11.41
CA GLY A 132 -4.46 6.59 -12.72
C GLY A 132 -3.10 6.87 -13.33
N VAL A 133 -2.45 5.85 -13.85
CA VAL A 133 -1.13 5.96 -14.48
C VAL A 133 -1.23 5.56 -15.94
N ILE A 134 -0.69 6.39 -16.82
CA ILE A 134 -0.53 6.09 -18.25
C ILE A 134 0.97 5.99 -18.53
N LEU A 135 1.37 4.93 -19.21
CA LEU A 135 2.76 4.70 -19.57
C LEU A 135 3.06 5.18 -20.99
N ASP A 136 4.32 5.46 -21.27
CA ASP A 136 4.82 5.99 -22.55
C ASP A 136 4.70 5.00 -23.70
N ARG A 137 4.50 3.73 -23.38
CA ARG A 137 4.40 2.63 -24.34
C ARG A 137 3.39 1.58 -23.90
N GLU A 138 2.97 0.72 -24.82
CA GLU A 138 2.19 -0.45 -24.46
C GLU A 138 3.09 -1.49 -23.78
N VAL A 139 2.71 -1.85 -22.56
CA VAL A 139 3.32 -2.91 -21.76
C VAL A 139 2.24 -3.87 -21.29
N ASP A 140 2.57 -5.13 -21.12
CA ASP A 140 1.61 -6.11 -20.61
C ASP A 140 1.48 -5.94 -19.08
N VAL A 141 0.41 -5.26 -18.69
CA VAL A 141 0.07 -5.00 -17.29
C VAL A 141 -1.37 -5.44 -17.04
N SER A 142 -1.56 -6.24 -16.04
CA SER A 142 -2.85 -6.77 -15.62
C SER A 142 -3.18 -6.36 -14.18
N ARG A 143 -4.46 -6.51 -13.80
CA ARG A 143 -4.87 -6.36 -12.41
C ARG A 143 -4.05 -7.31 -11.51
N GLY A 144 -3.47 -6.76 -10.45
CA GLY A 144 -2.64 -7.47 -9.51
C GLY A 144 -1.14 -7.44 -9.81
N ASP A 145 -0.75 -6.88 -10.94
CA ASP A 145 0.64 -6.53 -11.20
C ASP A 145 1.03 -5.25 -10.44
N TRP A 146 2.29 -4.97 -10.39
CA TRP A 146 2.84 -3.79 -9.69
C TRP A 146 3.63 -2.92 -10.66
N VAL A 147 3.44 -1.63 -10.53
CA VAL A 147 4.32 -0.61 -11.10
C VAL A 147 5.25 -0.17 -9.98
N LEU A 148 6.52 -0.46 -10.12
CA LEU A 148 7.56 -0.21 -9.12
C LEU A 148 8.56 0.80 -9.66
N GLU A 149 9.25 1.50 -8.77
CA GLU A 149 10.39 2.31 -9.17
C GLU A 149 11.42 1.46 -9.93
N ALA A 150 11.88 1.98 -11.06
CA ALA A 150 12.86 1.25 -11.87
C ALA A 150 14.17 1.06 -11.11
N PRO A 151 14.88 -0.06 -11.35
CA PRO A 151 16.22 -0.25 -10.82
C PRO A 151 17.14 0.90 -11.27
N THR A 152 17.88 1.47 -10.33
CA THR A 152 18.91 2.47 -10.63
C THR A 152 20.28 1.79 -10.70
N ALA A 153 21.10 2.18 -11.67
CA ALA A 153 22.51 1.85 -11.63
C ALA A 153 23.10 2.47 -10.35
N ASN A 154 23.80 1.68 -9.55
CA ASN A 154 24.43 2.17 -8.33
C ASN A 154 25.32 3.38 -8.67
N ALA A 155 24.98 4.56 -8.20
CA ALA A 155 25.81 5.76 -8.28
C ALA A 155 27.02 5.74 -7.32
N ALA A 156 27.46 4.55 -6.92
CA ALA A 156 28.58 4.35 -6.01
C ALA A 156 29.76 3.74 -6.75
N SER A 157 30.37 4.50 -7.65
CA SER A 157 31.84 4.53 -7.80
C SER A 157 32.20 5.63 -8.81
N GLY A 158 32.55 6.80 -8.30
CA GLY A 158 33.38 7.72 -9.03
C GLY A 158 34.79 7.15 -9.08
N ALA A 159 35.10 6.38 -10.09
CA ALA A 159 36.43 6.10 -10.62
C ALA A 159 36.20 5.43 -11.97
N ALA A 160 36.58 6.14 -13.03
CA ALA A 160 36.71 5.57 -14.34
C ALA A 160 37.90 4.60 -14.29
N ASP A 161 37.60 3.32 -14.34
CA ASP A 161 38.53 2.32 -14.82
C ASP A 161 37.73 1.33 -15.68
N ASP A 162 38.23 1.14 -16.91
CA ASP A 162 37.75 0.22 -17.93
C ASP A 162 37.80 -1.21 -17.41
N ASP A 163 36.75 -1.66 -16.72
CA ASP A 163 36.61 -3.08 -16.44
C ASP A 163 35.16 -3.52 -16.65
N PHE A 164 35.03 -4.68 -17.29
CA PHE A 164 33.81 -5.32 -17.81
C PHE A 164 32.75 -5.70 -16.76
N ASP A 165 32.83 -5.19 -15.54
CA ASP A 165 31.97 -5.54 -14.42
C ASP A 165 31.10 -4.34 -14.00
N THR A 166 30.24 -3.89 -14.92
CA THR A 166 29.19 -2.93 -14.54
C THR A 166 28.23 -3.64 -13.59
N PRO A 167 28.12 -3.21 -12.32
CA PRO A 167 27.23 -3.87 -11.38
C PRO A 167 25.79 -3.82 -11.89
N ALA A 168 25.13 -4.98 -11.84
CA ALA A 168 23.74 -5.09 -12.28
C ALA A 168 22.86 -4.07 -11.54
N PRO A 169 21.90 -3.43 -12.24
CA PRO A 169 21.02 -2.45 -11.61
C PRO A 169 20.23 -3.09 -10.46
N VAL A 170 20.27 -2.45 -9.29
CA VAL A 170 19.62 -2.95 -8.08
C VAL A 170 18.19 -2.43 -8.02
N SER A 171 17.25 -3.37 -8.00
CA SER A 171 15.82 -3.03 -7.78
C SER A 171 15.59 -2.68 -6.31
N PRO A 172 14.89 -1.58 -6.00
CA PRO A 172 14.49 -1.27 -4.63
C PRO A 172 13.51 -2.31 -4.05
N TYR A 173 12.85 -3.08 -4.92
CA TYR A 173 11.92 -4.15 -4.55
C TYR A 173 12.35 -5.48 -5.17
N PRO A 174 13.37 -6.16 -4.64
CA PRO A 174 13.78 -7.45 -5.17
C PRO A 174 12.67 -8.48 -4.94
N GLY A 175 12.35 -9.26 -5.97
CA GLY A 175 11.40 -10.36 -5.87
C GLY A 175 11.91 -11.43 -4.90
N GLN A 176 11.10 -11.82 -3.92
CA GLN A 176 11.43 -12.85 -2.94
C GLN A 176 10.44 -14.01 -3.04
N ARG A 177 10.95 -15.22 -2.86
CA ARG A 177 10.13 -16.44 -2.83
C ARG A 177 9.79 -16.88 -1.41
N GLU A 178 10.50 -16.37 -0.43
CA GLU A 178 10.35 -16.68 0.99
C GLU A 178 10.30 -15.40 1.78
N LEU A 179 9.34 -15.31 2.67
CA LEU A 179 9.19 -14.18 3.56
C LEU A 179 8.78 -14.64 4.96
N ALA A 180 9.16 -13.87 5.96
CA ALA A 180 8.64 -14.01 7.31
C ALA A 180 7.53 -12.97 7.52
N ALA A 181 6.39 -13.39 8.04
CA ALA A 181 5.26 -12.51 8.29
C ALA A 181 4.58 -12.87 9.60
N THR A 182 4.05 -11.85 10.28
CA THR A 182 3.11 -12.04 11.38
C THR A 182 1.71 -12.12 10.80
N ILE A 183 0.98 -13.19 11.12
CA ILE A 183 -0.36 -13.47 10.57
C ILE A 183 -1.37 -13.47 11.71
N ALA A 184 -2.47 -12.72 11.55
CA ALA A 184 -3.67 -12.88 12.35
C ALA A 184 -4.53 -13.97 11.69
N TRP A 185 -4.56 -15.16 12.32
CA TRP A 185 -5.31 -16.30 11.80
C TRP A 185 -6.73 -16.27 12.36
N MET A 186 -7.72 -16.27 11.48
CA MET A 186 -9.14 -16.07 11.84
C MET A 186 -10.01 -17.32 11.57
N ASP A 187 -9.41 -18.42 11.15
CA ASP A 187 -10.13 -19.69 10.94
C ASP A 187 -10.17 -20.51 12.23
N ASP A 188 -11.22 -21.32 12.41
CA ASP A 188 -11.35 -22.26 13.52
C ASP A 188 -10.33 -23.39 13.43
N GLU A 189 -9.92 -23.80 12.21
CA GLU A 189 -8.83 -24.75 12.01
C GLU A 189 -7.46 -24.07 12.18
N PRO A 190 -6.52 -24.64 12.91
CA PRO A 190 -5.20 -24.04 13.08
C PRO A 190 -4.41 -23.98 11.76
N LEU A 191 -3.57 -22.96 11.63
CA LEU A 191 -2.62 -22.85 10.52
C LEU A 191 -1.60 -23.99 10.59
N VAL A 192 -1.51 -24.80 9.52
CA VAL A 192 -0.68 -26.00 9.49
C VAL A 192 0.57 -25.80 8.63
N ALA A 193 1.74 -26.07 9.20
CA ALA A 193 2.99 -26.09 8.45
C ALA A 193 2.98 -27.18 7.35
N GLY A 194 3.54 -26.87 6.21
CA GLY A 194 3.57 -27.77 5.05
C GLY A 194 2.35 -27.70 4.15
N ARG A 195 1.22 -27.15 4.62
CA ARG A 195 0.00 -26.98 3.84
C ARG A 195 0.12 -25.79 2.88
N VAL A 196 -0.53 -25.87 1.72
CA VAL A 196 -0.63 -24.81 0.74
C VAL A 196 -1.94 -24.06 0.94
N TYR A 197 -1.84 -22.73 1.02
CA TYR A 197 -2.97 -21.82 1.17
C TYR A 197 -3.01 -20.85 -0.01
N TRP A 198 -4.16 -20.26 -0.24
CA TRP A 198 -4.28 -19.11 -1.13
C TRP A 198 -4.01 -17.83 -0.34
N ALA A 199 -3.05 -17.04 -0.80
CA ALA A 199 -2.73 -15.73 -0.24
C ALA A 199 -3.08 -14.65 -1.26
N LEU A 200 -3.73 -13.59 -0.81
CA LEU A 200 -3.98 -12.40 -1.60
C LEU A 200 -2.84 -11.40 -1.36
N HIS A 201 -2.00 -11.22 -2.37
CA HIS A 201 -0.93 -10.23 -2.35
C HIS A 201 -1.29 -9.06 -3.26
N GLY A 202 -1.55 -7.89 -2.67
CA GLY A 202 -2.14 -6.77 -3.39
C GLY A 202 -3.52 -7.17 -3.95
N HIS A 203 -3.64 -7.33 -5.26
CA HIS A 203 -4.88 -7.72 -5.95
C HIS A 203 -4.76 -9.04 -6.71
N ARG A 204 -3.75 -9.83 -6.40
CA ARG A 204 -3.47 -11.12 -7.05
C ARG A 204 -3.45 -12.27 -6.04
N TRP A 205 -4.19 -13.33 -6.35
CA TRP A 205 -4.14 -14.56 -5.59
C TRP A 205 -2.91 -15.39 -5.97
N VAL A 206 -2.15 -15.80 -4.99
CA VAL A 206 -0.98 -16.65 -5.13
C VAL A 206 -1.05 -17.85 -4.20
N LYS A 207 -0.46 -18.97 -4.60
CA LYS A 207 -0.31 -20.12 -3.70
C LYS A 207 0.89 -19.90 -2.79
N ALA A 208 0.68 -19.97 -1.50
CA ALA A 208 1.71 -19.85 -0.48
C ALA A 208 1.77 -21.12 0.37
N LYS A 209 2.97 -21.63 0.61
CA LYS A 209 3.20 -22.76 1.50
C LYS A 209 3.76 -22.27 2.82
N VAL A 210 3.07 -22.58 3.91
CA VAL A 210 3.57 -22.29 5.25
C VAL A 210 4.71 -23.26 5.57
N ARG A 211 5.87 -22.75 5.96
CA ARG A 211 7.03 -23.58 6.33
C ARG A 211 7.06 -23.88 7.82
N ARG A 212 6.79 -22.90 8.69
CA ARG A 212 6.75 -23.02 10.16
C ARG A 212 6.10 -21.78 10.77
#